data_8de17e7ccc05611feb5367f52f172015
#
_entry.id   8de17e7ccc05611feb5367f52f172015
#
_cell.length_a   1.000
_cell.length_b   1.000
_cell.length_c   1.000
_cell.angle_alpha   90.00
_cell.angle_beta   90.00
_cell.angle_gamma   90.00
#
_symmetry.space_group_name_H-M   'P 1'
#
loop_
_entity.id
_entity.type
_entity.pdbx_description
1 polymer ?
#
loop_
_entity_poly.entity_id
_entity_poly.type
_entity_poly.pdbx_seq_one_letter_code
_entity_poly.pdbx_strand_id
1 'polypeptide(L)'
;LDEHKQIHADVILGHRGQRTSRPDSAFMTSRPQREKGMNEPTDTYVWGAIVDNGLDPRDVLLWNIFPFHPHKTSPFSNRTPTDSELADGLVYAKALLSYCRPDIRLAAIGRKSAETLQNAGFPAIAMRHPANGGAGLFREQFTRFSR
;
A
#
# COMPACT_ATOMS: atom_id res chain seq x y z
N LEU A 1 8.35 14.39 3.43
CA LEU A 1 8.22 13.43 2.31
C LEU A 1 9.48 12.59 2.14
N ASP A 2 10.65 13.24 2.14
CA ASP A 2 11.93 12.54 1.97
C ASP A 2 12.31 11.74 3.23
N GLU A 3 11.94 12.21 4.40
CA GLU A 3 12.14 11.52 5.66
C GLU A 3 11.38 10.18 5.72
N HIS A 4 10.12 10.16 5.35
CA HIS A 4 9.33 8.91 5.32
C HIS A 4 9.87 7.89 4.33
N LYS A 5 10.36 8.33 3.17
CA LYS A 5 11.04 7.45 2.21
C LYS A 5 12.34 6.89 2.77
N GLN A 6 13.09 7.71 3.49
CA GLN A 6 14.34 7.30 4.10
C GLN A 6 14.09 6.26 5.20
N ILE A 7 13.08 6.47 6.04
CA ILE A 7 12.69 5.51 7.08
C ILE A 7 12.26 4.18 6.45
N HIS A 8 11.47 4.20 5.38
CA HIS A 8 11.10 2.98 4.64
C HIS A 8 12.35 2.24 4.16
N ALA A 9 13.27 2.92 3.50
CA ALA A 9 14.50 2.31 3.03
C ALA A 9 15.37 1.75 4.17
N ASP A 10 15.58 2.53 5.21
CA ASP A 10 16.47 2.17 6.31
C ASP A 10 15.90 1.08 7.21
N VAL A 11 14.61 1.11 7.49
CA VAL A 11 13.96 0.18 8.43
C VAL A 11 13.52 -1.09 7.74
N ILE A 12 12.89 -1.00 6.57
CA ILE A 12 12.33 -2.16 5.86
C ILE A 12 13.41 -2.93 5.09
N LEU A 13 14.31 -2.22 4.42
CA LEU A 13 15.33 -2.83 3.56
C LEU A 13 16.62 -3.14 4.31
N GLY A 14 16.78 -2.65 5.53
CA GLY A 14 17.99 -2.85 6.34
C GLY A 14 19.22 -2.11 5.82
N HIS A 15 19.10 -1.22 4.85
CA HIS A 15 20.19 -0.43 4.32
C HIS A 15 19.68 0.87 3.69
N ARG A 16 20.40 1.91 3.97
CA ARG A 16 20.07 3.28 3.64
C ARG A 16 20.09 3.53 2.13
N GLY A 17 18.97 4.04 1.62
CA GLY A 17 18.86 4.51 0.24
C GLY A 17 18.93 3.43 -0.83
N GLN A 18 18.89 2.15 -0.47
CA GLN A 18 18.89 1.08 -1.46
C GLN A 18 17.50 0.83 -2.03
N ARG A 19 17.39 0.91 -3.34
CA ARG A 19 16.14 0.65 -4.05
C ARG A 19 15.84 -0.86 -4.14
N THR A 20 14.57 -1.21 -4.10
CA THR A 20 14.08 -2.58 -4.28
C THR A 20 13.78 -2.93 -5.73
N SER A 21 13.51 -1.94 -6.59
CA SER A 21 13.23 -2.17 -8.01
C SER A 21 14.53 -2.38 -8.80
N ARG A 22 14.44 -3.15 -9.88
CA ARG A 22 15.59 -3.47 -10.73
C ARG A 22 16.21 -2.19 -11.32
N PRO A 23 17.54 -2.01 -11.24
CA PRO A 23 18.21 -0.81 -11.76
C PRO A 23 18.15 -0.69 -13.28
N ASP A 24 17.97 -1.80 -13.98
CA ASP A 24 17.89 -1.91 -15.43
C ASP A 24 16.44 -1.81 -15.97
N SER A 25 15.49 -1.44 -15.14
CA SER A 25 14.09 -1.30 -15.57
C SER A 25 13.97 -0.27 -16.70
N ALA A 26 13.49 -0.70 -17.86
CA ALA A 26 13.24 0.14 -19.04
C ALA A 26 12.24 1.27 -18.79
N PHE A 27 11.48 1.20 -17.69
CA PHE A 27 10.46 2.18 -17.33
C PHE A 27 11.02 3.38 -16.57
N MET A 28 12.29 3.32 -16.14
CA MET A 28 12.92 4.40 -15.42
C MET A 28 13.63 5.34 -16.36
N THR A 29 12.93 6.37 -16.77
CA THR A 29 13.38 7.32 -17.77
C THR A 29 14.29 8.41 -17.22
N SER A 30 14.20 8.72 -15.93
CA SER A 30 15.01 9.77 -15.30
C SER A 30 16.12 9.19 -14.40
N ARG A 31 17.24 9.92 -14.29
CA ARG A 31 18.34 9.56 -13.40
C ARG A 31 17.89 9.44 -11.93
N PRO A 32 17.12 10.38 -11.35
CA PRO A 32 16.63 10.22 -9.98
C PRO A 32 15.79 8.96 -9.75
N GLN A 33 14.96 8.57 -10.72
CA GLN A 33 14.18 7.34 -10.61
C GLN A 33 15.05 6.09 -10.68
N ARG A 34 16.12 6.10 -11.50
CA ARG A 34 17.05 4.99 -11.56
C ARG A 34 17.85 4.82 -10.27
N GLU A 35 18.25 5.92 -9.65
CA GLU A 35 19.07 5.92 -8.43
C GLU A 35 18.26 5.68 -7.16
N LYS A 36 17.06 6.29 -7.06
CA LYS A 36 16.24 6.31 -5.82
C LYS A 36 14.95 5.49 -5.90
N GLY A 37 14.61 4.94 -7.07
CA GLY A 37 13.33 4.30 -7.31
C GLY A 37 12.22 5.31 -7.65
N MET A 38 11.03 4.81 -7.91
CA MET A 38 9.86 5.62 -8.19
C MET A 38 9.25 6.15 -6.89
N ASN A 39 8.75 7.37 -6.94
CA ASN A 39 7.95 7.92 -5.87
C ASN A 39 6.48 7.54 -6.09
N GLU A 40 5.91 6.79 -5.17
CA GLU A 40 4.48 6.52 -5.11
C GLU A 40 3.86 7.40 -4.00
N PRO A 41 3.00 8.37 -4.37
CA PRO A 41 2.45 9.31 -3.39
C PRO A 41 1.63 8.66 -2.27
N THR A 42 0.89 7.59 -2.59
CA THR A 42 0.07 6.88 -1.60
C THR A 42 0.95 6.22 -0.53
N ASP A 43 2.03 5.57 -0.95
CA ASP A 43 3.00 4.96 -0.03
C ASP A 43 3.58 5.98 0.94
N THR A 44 3.89 7.18 0.46
CA THR A 44 4.38 8.26 1.31
C THR A 44 3.39 8.61 2.43
N TYR A 45 2.09 8.67 2.12
CA TYR A 45 1.06 8.93 3.13
C TYR A 45 0.89 7.77 4.10
N VAL A 46 0.93 6.54 3.60
CA VAL A 46 0.74 5.34 4.43
C VAL A 46 1.91 5.14 5.37
N TRP A 47 3.14 5.18 4.85
CA TRP A 47 4.35 5.07 5.67
C TRP A 47 4.49 6.22 6.66
N GLY A 48 4.14 7.45 6.24
CA GLY A 48 4.08 8.58 7.16
C GLY A 48 3.12 8.33 8.31
N ALA A 49 1.93 7.81 8.04
CA ALA A 49 0.96 7.51 9.09
C ALA A 49 1.42 6.40 10.04
N ILE A 50 2.12 5.37 9.54
CA ILE A 50 2.71 4.30 10.35
C ILE A 50 3.72 4.90 11.33
N VAL A 51 4.65 5.69 10.83
CA VAL A 51 5.73 6.30 11.64
C VAL A 51 5.17 7.33 12.62
N ASP A 52 4.30 8.23 12.16
CA ASP A 52 3.73 9.30 12.98
C ASP A 52 2.89 8.76 14.16
N ASN A 53 2.37 7.54 14.05
CA ASN A 53 1.63 6.86 15.12
C ASN A 53 2.50 5.88 15.93
N GLY A 54 3.80 5.84 15.73
CA GLY A 54 4.74 5.03 16.50
C GLY A 54 4.63 3.53 16.30
N LEU A 55 4.05 3.08 15.18
CA LEU A 55 3.99 1.66 14.85
C LEU A 55 5.35 1.19 14.32
N ASP A 56 5.77 -0.01 14.72
CA ASP A 56 6.95 -0.63 14.10
C ASP A 56 6.59 -1.05 12.67
N PRO A 57 7.31 -0.55 11.65
CA PRO A 57 7.08 -0.95 10.27
C PRO A 57 7.17 -2.46 10.02
N ARG A 58 7.87 -3.20 10.87
CA ARG A 58 7.97 -4.68 10.76
C ARG A 58 6.70 -5.39 11.20
N ASP A 59 5.85 -4.71 11.97
CA ASP A 59 4.54 -5.23 12.39
C ASP A 59 3.42 -4.87 11.39
N VAL A 60 3.76 -4.19 10.28
CA VAL A 60 2.80 -3.73 9.29
C VAL A 60 3.03 -4.43 7.96
N LEU A 61 1.98 -5.06 7.44
CA LEU A 61 1.98 -5.65 6.11
C LEU A 61 1.11 -4.81 5.17
N LEU A 62 1.69 -4.32 4.09
CA LEU A 62 0.96 -3.63 3.02
C LEU A 62 0.66 -4.60 1.88
N TRP A 63 -0.58 -4.60 1.42
CA TRP A 63 -1.04 -5.46 0.35
C TRP A 63 -2.06 -4.78 -0.55
N ASN A 64 -1.98 -5.00 -1.85
CA ASN A 64 -3.01 -4.56 -2.79
C ASN A 64 -4.13 -5.59 -2.88
N ILE A 65 -5.39 -5.16 -2.75
CA ILE A 65 -6.55 -6.07 -2.87
C ILE A 65 -6.57 -6.81 -4.22
N PHE A 66 -6.01 -6.21 -5.26
CA PHE A 66 -5.67 -6.88 -6.53
C PHE A 66 -4.15 -6.76 -6.73
N PRO A 67 -3.37 -7.84 -6.52
CA PRO A 67 -1.91 -7.78 -6.47
C PRO A 67 -1.24 -7.72 -7.85
N PHE A 68 -2.01 -7.55 -8.91
CA PHE A 68 -1.52 -7.36 -10.26
C PHE A 68 -1.73 -5.92 -10.72
N HIS A 69 -1.16 -5.56 -11.87
CA HIS A 69 -1.29 -4.20 -12.41
C HIS A 69 -2.50 -4.09 -13.36
N PRO A 70 -3.62 -3.49 -12.92
CA PRO A 70 -4.77 -3.28 -13.80
C PRO A 70 -4.50 -2.12 -14.74
N HIS A 71 -4.28 -2.42 -16.01
CA HIS A 71 -4.00 -1.42 -17.05
C HIS A 71 -5.07 -1.39 -18.14
N LYS A 72 -5.11 -0.31 -18.91
CA LYS A 72 -5.88 -0.18 -20.14
C LYS A 72 -5.08 -0.80 -21.31
N THR A 73 -5.16 -0.23 -22.49
CA THR A 73 -4.43 -0.70 -23.67
C THR A 73 -2.90 -0.60 -23.49
N SER A 74 -2.43 0.50 -22.92
CA SER A 74 -1.00 0.65 -22.60
C SER A 74 -0.65 -0.03 -21.29
N PRO A 75 0.41 -0.85 -21.22
CA PRO A 75 0.88 -1.47 -19.97
C PRO A 75 1.37 -0.46 -18.91
N PHE A 76 1.59 0.80 -19.30
CA PHE A 76 1.95 1.90 -18.39
C PHE A 76 0.74 2.70 -17.89
N SER A 77 -0.44 2.41 -18.40
CA SER A 77 -1.67 3.05 -17.92
C SER A 77 -2.14 2.39 -16.63
N ASN A 78 -2.97 3.10 -15.90
CA ASN A 78 -3.59 2.58 -14.68
C ASN A 78 -5.11 2.70 -14.78
N ARG A 79 -5.84 1.80 -14.15
CA ARG A 79 -7.29 1.84 -13.99
C ARG A 79 -7.70 1.17 -12.68
N THR A 80 -8.92 1.41 -12.29
CA THR A 80 -9.52 0.67 -11.18
C THR A 80 -9.73 -0.80 -11.58
N PRO A 81 -9.43 -1.78 -10.73
CA PRO A 81 -9.76 -3.18 -10.96
C PRO A 81 -11.27 -3.39 -11.17
N THR A 82 -11.62 -4.33 -12.02
CA THR A 82 -13.00 -4.81 -12.19
C THR A 82 -13.42 -5.66 -11.00
N ASP A 83 -14.72 -5.93 -10.86
CA ASP A 83 -15.21 -6.77 -9.75
C ASP A 83 -14.72 -8.23 -9.88
N SER A 84 -14.53 -8.74 -11.12
CA SER A 84 -13.91 -10.05 -11.36
C SER A 84 -12.45 -10.06 -10.89
N GLU A 85 -11.67 -9.06 -11.23
CA GLU A 85 -10.27 -8.93 -10.79
C GLU A 85 -10.16 -8.80 -9.26
N LEU A 86 -11.11 -8.11 -8.62
CA LEU A 86 -11.16 -8.03 -7.16
C LEU A 86 -11.49 -9.38 -6.53
N ALA A 87 -12.38 -10.17 -7.14
CA ALA A 87 -12.67 -11.54 -6.71
C ALA A 87 -11.44 -12.45 -6.82
N ASP A 88 -10.69 -12.36 -7.93
CA ASP A 88 -9.43 -13.08 -8.12
C ASP A 88 -8.39 -12.64 -7.08
N GLY A 89 -8.25 -11.33 -6.85
CA GLY A 89 -7.33 -10.77 -5.86
C GLY A 89 -7.63 -11.23 -4.44
N LEU A 90 -8.91 -11.42 -4.11
CA LEU A 90 -9.36 -11.88 -2.81
C LEU A 90 -8.84 -13.29 -2.46
N VAL A 91 -8.62 -14.15 -3.45
CA VAL A 91 -8.02 -15.48 -3.23
C VAL A 91 -6.62 -15.34 -2.63
N TYR A 92 -5.81 -14.43 -3.17
CA TYR A 92 -4.47 -14.17 -2.67
C TYR A 92 -4.50 -13.48 -1.29
N ALA A 93 -5.43 -12.54 -1.09
CA ALA A 93 -5.60 -11.89 0.21
C ALA A 93 -5.97 -12.91 1.30
N LYS A 94 -6.87 -13.85 1.02
CA LYS A 94 -7.23 -14.95 1.95
C LYS A 94 -6.03 -15.83 2.26
N ALA A 95 -5.27 -16.24 1.25
CA ALA A 95 -4.06 -17.02 1.44
C ALA A 95 -3.03 -16.27 2.31
N LEU A 96 -2.80 -14.99 2.05
CA LEU A 96 -1.90 -14.17 2.85
C LEU A 96 -2.37 -14.07 4.31
N LEU A 97 -3.65 -13.80 4.54
CA LEU A 97 -4.21 -13.68 5.88
C LEU A 97 -4.11 -14.99 6.69
N SER A 98 -4.09 -16.16 6.03
CA SER A 98 -3.90 -17.44 6.72
C SER A 98 -2.51 -17.62 7.34
N TYR A 99 -1.52 -16.83 6.91
CA TYR A 99 -0.18 -16.79 7.51
C TYR A 99 -0.04 -15.72 8.60
N CYS A 100 -1.03 -14.85 8.73
CA CYS A 100 -1.01 -13.80 9.74
C CYS A 100 -1.50 -14.33 11.08
N ARG A 101 -1.18 -13.58 12.15
CA ARG A 101 -1.70 -13.89 13.48
C ARG A 101 -3.23 -13.74 13.51
N PRO A 102 -3.94 -14.53 14.33
CA PRO A 102 -5.40 -14.48 14.40
C PRO A 102 -5.96 -13.12 14.85
N ASP A 103 -5.18 -12.35 15.60
CA ASP A 103 -5.53 -11.03 16.13
C ASP A 103 -5.13 -9.87 15.23
N ILE A 104 -4.73 -10.14 13.98
CA ILE A 104 -4.36 -9.09 13.04
C ILE A 104 -5.52 -8.12 12.79
N ARG A 105 -5.23 -6.83 12.83
CA ARG A 105 -6.19 -5.78 12.51
C ARG A 105 -6.09 -5.42 11.02
N LEU A 106 -7.22 -5.29 10.35
CA LEU A 106 -7.28 -5.00 8.93
C LEU A 106 -7.74 -3.57 8.67
N ALA A 107 -6.91 -2.78 8.00
CA ALA A 107 -7.25 -1.48 7.47
C ALA A 107 -7.47 -1.57 5.96
N ALA A 108 -8.66 -1.25 5.49
CA ALA A 108 -9.00 -1.23 4.07
C ALA A 108 -8.95 0.19 3.52
N ILE A 109 -7.86 0.52 2.82
CA ILE A 109 -7.64 1.86 2.28
C ILE A 109 -8.36 2.01 0.94
N GLY A 110 -9.39 2.83 0.92
CA GLY A 110 -10.23 3.09 -0.24
C GLY A 110 -11.47 2.19 -0.33
N ARG A 111 -12.47 2.69 -1.05
CA ARG A 111 -13.80 2.09 -1.13
C ARG A 111 -13.78 0.65 -1.67
N LYS A 112 -13.07 0.40 -2.77
CA LYS A 112 -13.02 -0.94 -3.39
C LYS A 112 -12.42 -1.99 -2.45
N SER A 113 -11.32 -1.67 -1.76
CA SER A 113 -10.72 -2.56 -0.77
C SER A 113 -11.67 -2.86 0.38
N ALA A 114 -12.37 -1.84 0.88
CA ALA A 114 -13.31 -1.97 1.98
C ALA A 114 -14.50 -2.87 1.59
N GLU A 115 -15.17 -2.56 0.47
CA GLU A 115 -16.29 -3.35 -0.03
C GLU A 115 -15.91 -4.80 -0.27
N THR A 116 -14.75 -5.05 -0.91
CA THR A 116 -14.28 -6.41 -1.22
C THR A 116 -14.03 -7.23 0.04
N LEU A 117 -13.33 -6.68 1.02
CA LEU A 117 -13.02 -7.40 2.26
C LEU A 117 -14.26 -7.59 3.13
N GLN A 118 -15.09 -6.56 3.28
CA GLN A 118 -16.32 -6.64 4.09
C GLN A 118 -17.33 -7.61 3.51
N ASN A 119 -17.54 -7.61 2.19
CA ASN A 119 -18.42 -8.57 1.51
C ASN A 119 -17.91 -10.02 1.63
N ALA A 120 -16.61 -10.19 1.80
CA ALA A 120 -16.00 -11.50 2.05
C ALA A 120 -16.00 -11.91 3.54
N GLY A 121 -16.60 -11.11 4.42
CA GLY A 121 -16.76 -11.39 5.84
C GLY A 121 -15.54 -11.03 6.70
N PHE A 122 -14.56 -10.28 6.16
CA PHE A 122 -13.43 -9.81 6.96
C PHE A 122 -13.78 -8.55 7.74
N PRO A 123 -13.38 -8.44 9.02
CA PRO A 123 -13.64 -7.26 9.85
C PRO A 123 -12.68 -6.11 9.52
N ALA A 124 -12.68 -5.68 8.26
CA ALA A 124 -11.80 -4.63 7.79
C ALA A 124 -12.36 -3.23 8.11
N ILE A 125 -11.52 -2.39 8.70
CA ILE A 125 -11.86 -0.99 9.00
C ILE A 125 -11.62 -0.16 7.74
N ALA A 126 -12.70 0.41 7.20
CA ALA A 126 -12.65 1.24 6.01
C ALA A 126 -11.96 2.58 6.29
N MET A 127 -11.01 2.95 5.42
CA MET A 127 -10.32 4.23 5.45
C MET A 127 -10.42 4.95 4.12
N ARG A 128 -10.46 6.28 4.18
CA ARG A 128 -10.41 7.12 2.98
C ARG A 128 -9.06 6.93 2.29
N HIS A 129 -9.08 6.70 0.98
CA HIS A 129 -7.84 6.68 0.19
C HIS A 129 -7.17 8.07 0.20
N PRO A 130 -5.86 8.20 0.40
CA PRO A 130 -5.19 9.50 0.52
C PRO A 130 -5.19 10.32 -0.78
N ALA A 131 -5.36 9.70 -1.94
CA ALA A 131 -5.48 10.42 -3.21
C ALA A 131 -6.72 11.33 -3.27
N ASN A 132 -6.71 12.26 -4.23
CA ASN A 132 -7.83 13.17 -4.52
C ASN A 132 -8.31 13.95 -3.29
N GLY A 133 -7.38 14.56 -2.56
CA GLY A 133 -7.66 15.37 -1.37
C GLY A 133 -8.00 14.58 -0.12
N GLY A 134 -7.90 13.25 -0.14
CA GLY A 134 -8.25 12.37 0.98
C GLY A 134 -7.21 12.27 2.10
N ALA A 135 -6.02 12.87 1.94
CA ALA A 135 -4.89 12.66 2.85
C ALA A 135 -5.17 13.07 4.32
N GLY A 136 -5.87 14.17 4.54
CA GLY A 136 -6.20 14.64 5.89
C GLY A 136 -7.10 13.63 6.62
N LEU A 137 -8.20 13.23 5.98
CA LEU A 137 -9.14 12.27 6.55
C LEU A 137 -8.50 10.89 6.72
N PHE A 138 -7.65 10.46 5.78
CA PHE A 138 -6.88 9.22 5.91
C PHE A 138 -6.03 9.21 7.19
N ARG A 139 -5.24 10.28 7.45
CA ARG A 139 -4.39 10.39 8.64
C ARG A 139 -5.22 10.32 9.93
N GLU A 140 -6.34 11.04 9.97
CA GLU A 140 -7.24 11.02 11.12
C GLU A 140 -7.79 9.61 11.40
N GLN A 141 -8.28 8.93 10.36
CA GLN A 141 -8.80 7.56 10.46
C GLN A 141 -7.71 6.57 10.85
N PHE A 142 -6.50 6.70 10.27
CA PHE A 142 -5.36 5.86 10.62
C PHE A 142 -4.94 6.04 12.08
N THR A 143 -4.90 7.27 12.58
CA THR A 143 -4.58 7.55 14.01
C THR A 143 -5.61 6.91 14.95
N ARG A 144 -6.88 6.89 14.58
CA ARG A 144 -7.90 6.16 15.38
C ARG A 144 -7.72 4.65 15.32
N PHE A 145 -7.31 4.15 14.18
CA PHE A 145 -7.06 2.71 13.99
C PHE A 145 -5.84 2.24 14.77
N SER A 146 -4.77 3.02 14.86
CA SER A 146 -3.50 2.63 15.50
C SER A 146 -3.55 2.58 17.04
N ARG A 147 -4.59 3.14 17.63
CA ARG A 147 -4.87 3.09 19.09
C ARG A 147 -5.60 1.81 19.47
#